data_99bf37092dd2e9b9a5728aa8ede762a1
#
_entry.id   99bf37092dd2e9b9a5728aa8ede762a1
#
_cell.length_a   1.000
_cell.length_b   1.000
_cell.length_c   1.000
_cell.angle_alpha   90.00
_cell.angle_beta   90.00
_cell.angle_gamma   90.00
#
_symmetry.space_group_name_H-M   'P 1'
#
loop_
_entity.id
_entity.type
_entity.pdbx_description
1 polymer ?
#
loop_
_entity_poly.entity_id
_entity_poly.type
_entity_poly.pdbx_seq_one_letter_code
_entity_poly.pdbx_strand_id
1 'polypeptide(L)'
;MKRYMIFLFLAIWNMLCGDVIVDIGTFAANQTIQHKIPVENIFDKVLYLQKIRTSCTCADVKYLKAQLLPGESTALNITLKANSLSGPFTHTIYVETDNPKQPFMRFLLNGVAVPLLKISPDRQLYIGTLQASKNYTYKYELVPTNPRENIFLELIHSKLPDGTNIKLAKQENQFLLTVSITPQKEQKSISLNFAVKIKEPKDWADIKFTLNGRIQSSQSTQPNPEKITP
;
A
#
# COMPACT_ATOMS: atom_id res chain seq x y z
N MET A 1 24.79 -42.12 18.80
CA MET A 1 24.92 -41.80 17.38
C MET A 1 23.56 -41.36 16.85
N LYS A 2 23.36 -40.02 16.67
CA LYS A 2 22.11 -39.45 16.13
C LYS A 2 22.24 -39.39 14.60
N ARG A 3 21.45 -40.20 13.91
CA ARG A 3 21.32 -40.16 12.45
C ARG A 3 20.49 -38.94 12.06
N TYR A 4 21.10 -37.92 11.53
CA TYR A 4 20.43 -36.83 10.84
C TYR A 4 19.98 -37.34 9.46
N MET A 5 18.67 -37.55 9.32
CA MET A 5 18.03 -37.87 8.05
C MET A 5 17.84 -36.54 7.30
N ILE A 6 18.78 -36.26 6.39
CA ILE A 6 18.69 -35.14 5.47
C ILE A 6 17.60 -35.51 4.45
N PHE A 7 16.40 -34.94 4.60
CA PHE A 7 15.39 -34.97 3.55
C PHE A 7 15.84 -34.03 2.43
N LEU A 8 16.49 -34.62 1.43
CA LEU A 8 16.73 -33.96 0.15
C LEU A 8 15.37 -33.88 -0.58
N PHE A 9 14.64 -32.76 -0.39
CA PHE A 9 13.50 -32.44 -1.24
C PHE A 9 14.04 -32.05 -2.63
N LEU A 10 14.22 -33.06 -3.49
CA LEU A 10 14.31 -32.89 -4.93
C LEU A 10 12.91 -32.49 -5.43
N ALA A 11 12.59 -31.20 -5.34
CA ALA A 11 11.50 -30.63 -6.12
C ALA A 11 11.96 -30.60 -7.59
N ILE A 12 11.70 -31.68 -8.32
CA ILE A 12 11.77 -31.70 -9.78
C ILE A 12 10.61 -30.80 -10.25
N TRP A 13 10.92 -29.53 -10.43
CA TRP A 13 9.97 -28.55 -10.93
C TRP A 13 9.92 -28.65 -12.45
N ASN A 14 8.86 -29.27 -12.96
CA ASN A 14 8.48 -29.17 -14.37
C ASN A 14 8.14 -27.71 -14.69
N MET A 15 9.12 -26.96 -15.17
CA MET A 15 8.96 -25.56 -15.59
C MET A 15 8.50 -25.51 -17.06
N LEU A 16 7.34 -26.13 -17.35
CA LEU A 16 6.60 -25.90 -18.58
C LEU A 16 5.72 -24.67 -18.37
N CYS A 17 6.17 -23.51 -18.85
CA CYS A 17 5.36 -22.32 -19.20
C CYS A 17 4.24 -21.93 -18.21
N GLY A 18 4.47 -22.03 -16.90
CA GLY A 18 3.52 -21.71 -15.84
C GLY A 18 4.02 -20.63 -14.90
N ASP A 19 3.08 -19.99 -14.20
CA ASP A 19 3.39 -19.05 -13.12
C ASP A 19 4.05 -19.78 -11.96
N VAL A 20 5.15 -19.23 -11.45
CA VAL A 20 5.79 -19.70 -10.23
C VAL A 20 5.18 -18.98 -9.04
N ILE A 21 4.46 -19.69 -8.19
CA ILE A 21 3.86 -19.12 -6.97
C ILE A 21 4.91 -19.14 -5.86
N VAL A 22 5.17 -17.97 -5.28
CA VAL A 22 6.12 -17.76 -4.18
C VAL A 22 5.37 -17.20 -3.00
N ASP A 23 5.15 -18.00 -1.97
CA ASP A 23 4.54 -17.56 -0.73
C ASP A 23 5.62 -17.07 0.25
N ILE A 24 5.52 -15.80 0.63
CA ILE A 24 6.43 -15.17 1.60
C ILE A 24 5.81 -15.06 3.00
N GLY A 25 4.62 -15.64 3.20
CA GLY A 25 3.96 -15.77 4.49
C GLY A 25 3.30 -14.49 5.01
N THR A 26 3.11 -14.47 6.33
CA THR A 26 2.47 -13.35 7.06
C THR A 26 3.51 -12.58 7.85
N PHE A 27 3.49 -11.26 7.75
CA PHE A 27 4.46 -10.37 8.39
C PHE A 27 3.85 -9.01 8.74
N ALA A 28 4.48 -8.28 9.66
CA ALA A 28 4.05 -6.94 10.02
C ALA A 28 4.35 -5.92 8.89
N ALA A 29 3.41 -5.02 8.60
CA ALA A 29 3.50 -4.08 7.49
C ALA A 29 4.56 -2.96 7.68
N ASN A 30 5.35 -2.99 8.75
CA ASN A 30 6.52 -2.12 8.95
C ASN A 30 7.86 -2.77 8.58
N GLN A 31 7.86 -4.05 8.19
CA GLN A 31 9.07 -4.81 7.93
C GLN A 31 9.58 -4.64 6.49
N THR A 32 10.88 -4.85 6.33
CA THR A 32 11.50 -5.10 5.03
C THR A 32 11.76 -6.58 4.91
N ILE A 33 11.10 -7.23 3.96
CA ILE A 33 11.22 -8.67 3.73
C ILE A 33 12.27 -8.90 2.65
N GLN A 34 13.20 -9.80 2.93
CA GLN A 34 14.16 -10.30 1.94
C GLN A 34 13.82 -11.74 1.60
N HIS A 35 13.71 -12.03 0.31
CA HIS A 35 13.42 -13.36 -0.18
C HIS A 35 14.31 -13.67 -1.39
N LYS A 36 14.62 -14.97 -1.61
CA LYS A 36 15.43 -15.43 -2.73
C LYS A 36 14.66 -16.48 -3.51
N ILE A 37 14.55 -16.28 -4.82
CA ILE A 37 13.94 -17.24 -5.72
C ILE A 37 15.06 -17.82 -6.59
N PRO A 38 15.32 -19.14 -6.55
CA PRO A 38 16.25 -19.79 -7.45
C PRO A 38 15.70 -19.78 -8.89
N VAL A 39 16.56 -19.48 -9.85
CA VAL A 39 16.28 -19.56 -11.28
C VAL A 39 17.36 -20.40 -11.92
N GLU A 40 16.95 -21.49 -12.55
CA GLU A 40 17.85 -22.44 -13.22
C GLU A 40 17.65 -22.36 -14.74
N ASN A 41 18.73 -22.43 -15.48
CA ASN A 41 18.69 -22.60 -16.93
C ASN A 41 18.51 -24.10 -17.27
N ILE A 42 17.27 -24.50 -17.54
CA ILE A 42 16.90 -25.87 -17.93
C ILE A 42 17.08 -26.17 -19.43
N PHE A 43 17.54 -25.17 -20.20
CA PHE A 43 17.73 -25.30 -21.63
C PHE A 43 19.15 -25.79 -21.97
N ASP A 44 19.31 -26.31 -23.18
CA ASP A 44 20.57 -26.81 -23.74
C ASP A 44 21.50 -25.70 -24.26
N LYS A 45 21.05 -24.45 -24.23
CA LYS A 45 21.77 -23.24 -24.64
C LYS A 45 21.95 -22.27 -23.51
N VAL A 46 22.90 -21.35 -23.66
CA VAL A 46 23.08 -20.21 -22.75
C VAL A 46 21.78 -19.40 -22.68
N LEU A 47 21.37 -19.07 -21.48
CA LEU A 47 20.20 -18.22 -21.20
C LEU A 47 20.66 -16.88 -20.65
N TYR A 48 20.16 -15.80 -21.24
CA TYR A 48 20.39 -14.45 -20.74
C TYR A 48 19.13 -13.90 -20.08
N LEU A 49 19.22 -13.56 -18.81
CA LEU A 49 18.20 -12.79 -18.09
C LEU A 49 18.38 -11.32 -18.45
N GLN A 50 17.37 -10.71 -19.04
CA GLN A 50 17.47 -9.37 -19.60
C GLN A 50 16.90 -8.33 -18.61
N LYS A 51 15.60 -8.10 -18.61
CA LYS A 51 14.93 -7.07 -17.87
C LYS A 51 14.03 -7.66 -16.79
N ILE A 52 14.06 -7.04 -15.59
CA ILE A 52 13.11 -7.35 -14.52
C ILE A 52 12.09 -6.24 -14.44
N ARG A 53 10.82 -6.61 -14.34
CA ARG A 53 9.69 -5.69 -14.06
C ARG A 53 8.89 -6.22 -12.89
N THR A 54 8.38 -5.32 -12.06
CA THR A 54 7.51 -5.66 -10.93
C THR A 54 6.18 -4.92 -11.07
N SER A 55 5.09 -5.56 -10.65
CA SER A 55 3.76 -4.92 -10.63
C SER A 55 3.58 -3.93 -9.48
N CYS A 56 4.55 -3.84 -8.56
CA CYS A 56 4.54 -2.93 -7.42
C CYS A 56 5.89 -2.22 -7.27
N THR A 57 5.88 -0.93 -7.01
CA THR A 57 7.07 -0.15 -6.64
C THR A 57 7.60 -0.49 -5.24
N CYS A 58 6.85 -1.29 -4.47
CA CYS A 58 7.24 -1.78 -3.15
C CYS A 58 8.31 -2.88 -3.20
N ALA A 59 8.51 -3.53 -4.37
CA ALA A 59 9.47 -4.62 -4.56
C ALA A 59 10.66 -4.17 -5.43
N ASP A 60 11.87 -4.29 -4.88
CA ASP A 60 13.13 -4.22 -5.63
C ASP A 60 13.63 -5.65 -5.87
N VAL A 61 13.93 -5.99 -7.13
CA VAL A 61 14.35 -7.34 -7.52
C VAL A 61 15.61 -7.25 -8.35
N LYS A 62 16.61 -8.05 -7.98
CA LYS A 62 17.92 -8.13 -8.66
C LYS A 62 18.35 -9.57 -8.81
N TYR A 63 18.98 -9.90 -9.92
CA TYR A 63 19.71 -11.17 -10.08
C TYR A 63 21.20 -10.99 -9.79
N LEU A 64 21.84 -12.07 -9.31
CA LEU A 64 23.29 -12.05 -9.06
C LEU A 64 24.10 -12.27 -10.34
N LYS A 65 23.53 -13.05 -11.28
CA LYS A 65 24.17 -13.39 -12.55
C LYS A 65 23.14 -13.35 -13.67
N ALA A 66 23.44 -12.62 -14.73
CA ALA A 66 22.53 -12.44 -15.87
C ALA A 66 22.67 -13.56 -16.92
N GLN A 67 23.86 -14.15 -17.08
CA GLN A 67 24.13 -15.20 -18.04
C GLN A 67 24.25 -16.55 -17.33
N LEU A 68 23.46 -17.52 -17.78
CA LEU A 68 23.44 -18.87 -17.22
C LEU A 68 23.76 -19.89 -18.28
N LEU A 69 24.78 -20.70 -18.02
CA LEU A 69 25.10 -21.89 -18.82
C LEU A 69 24.00 -22.97 -18.62
N PRO A 70 23.89 -23.96 -19.51
CA PRO A 70 22.98 -25.10 -19.32
C PRO A 70 23.18 -25.76 -17.94
N GLY A 71 22.07 -25.91 -17.17
CA GLY A 71 22.09 -26.45 -15.82
C GLY A 71 22.60 -25.48 -14.73
N GLU A 72 22.99 -24.28 -15.10
CA GLU A 72 23.45 -23.28 -14.13
C GLU A 72 22.28 -22.53 -13.50
N SER A 73 22.42 -22.17 -12.21
CA SER A 73 21.41 -21.45 -11.44
C SER A 73 21.91 -20.08 -10.97
N THR A 74 20.99 -19.13 -10.83
CA THR A 74 21.17 -17.86 -10.13
C THR A 74 20.04 -17.66 -9.12
N ALA A 75 20.10 -16.59 -8.34
CA ALA A 75 19.02 -16.20 -7.45
C ALA A 75 18.47 -14.81 -7.81
N LEU A 76 17.16 -14.69 -7.88
CA LEU A 76 16.49 -13.39 -7.80
C LEU A 76 16.42 -12.99 -6.33
N ASN A 77 17.12 -11.93 -5.97
CA ASN A 77 17.05 -11.33 -4.64
C ASN A 77 15.94 -10.30 -4.63
N ILE A 78 14.94 -10.54 -3.79
CA ILE A 78 13.76 -9.67 -3.63
C ILE A 78 13.90 -8.92 -2.33
N THR A 79 13.74 -7.60 -2.38
CA THR A 79 13.59 -6.74 -1.21
C THR A 79 12.23 -6.09 -1.28
N LEU A 80 11.30 -6.49 -0.40
CA LEU A 80 9.93 -5.98 -0.34
C LEU A 80 9.79 -5.03 0.86
N LYS A 81 9.41 -3.78 0.60
CA LYS A 81 9.09 -2.77 1.62
C LYS A 81 7.60 -2.85 1.94
N ALA A 82 7.27 -3.41 3.10
CA ALA A 82 5.88 -3.72 3.46
C ALA A 82 5.05 -2.51 3.93
N ASN A 83 5.64 -1.35 4.14
CA ASN A 83 4.97 -0.16 4.69
C ASN A 83 3.84 0.43 3.80
N SER A 84 3.77 0.03 2.53
CA SER A 84 2.68 0.38 1.61
C SER A 84 1.64 -0.72 1.44
N LEU A 85 1.84 -1.88 2.08
CA LEU A 85 0.97 -3.04 1.97
C LEU A 85 0.01 -3.13 3.16
N SER A 86 -1.19 -3.69 2.92
CA SER A 86 -2.18 -3.96 3.96
C SER A 86 -3.06 -5.13 3.55
N GLY A 87 -3.10 -6.17 4.37
CA GLY A 87 -3.85 -7.39 4.10
C GLY A 87 -3.16 -8.33 3.11
N PRO A 88 -3.92 -9.27 2.54
CA PRO A 88 -3.45 -10.18 1.49
C PRO A 88 -3.05 -9.42 0.23
N PHE A 89 -1.97 -9.84 -0.42
CA PHE A 89 -1.54 -9.27 -1.69
C PHE A 89 -0.94 -10.34 -2.60
N THR A 90 -0.95 -10.03 -3.91
CA THR A 90 -0.23 -10.77 -4.95
C THR A 90 0.49 -9.77 -5.83
N HIS A 91 1.80 -9.86 -5.90
CA HIS A 91 2.63 -9.07 -6.81
C HIS A 91 3.29 -9.95 -7.85
N THR A 92 3.34 -9.47 -9.09
CA THR A 92 3.96 -10.20 -10.17
C THR A 92 5.36 -9.66 -10.46
N ILE A 93 6.32 -10.57 -10.57
CA ILE A 93 7.67 -10.29 -11.05
C ILE A 93 7.80 -10.92 -12.43
N TYR A 94 8.19 -10.13 -13.41
CA TYR A 94 8.48 -10.57 -14.77
C TYR A 94 9.98 -10.49 -15.00
N VAL A 95 10.57 -11.58 -15.49
CA VAL A 95 11.96 -11.62 -15.93
C VAL A 95 11.97 -11.93 -17.42
N GLU A 96 12.40 -10.97 -18.23
CA GLU A 96 12.57 -11.15 -19.67
C GLU A 96 13.83 -12.00 -19.93
N THR A 97 13.76 -12.90 -20.91
CA THR A 97 14.87 -13.73 -21.34
C THR A 97 15.07 -13.62 -22.86
N ASP A 98 16.23 -14.05 -23.35
CA ASP A 98 16.53 -14.15 -24.78
C ASP A 98 16.03 -15.45 -25.42
N ASN A 99 15.46 -16.38 -24.65
CA ASN A 99 14.98 -17.66 -25.16
C ASN A 99 13.58 -17.51 -25.77
N PRO A 100 13.41 -17.74 -27.11
CA PRO A 100 12.13 -17.62 -27.77
C PRO A 100 11.07 -18.63 -27.29
N LYS A 101 11.48 -19.76 -26.69
CA LYS A 101 10.56 -20.73 -26.09
C LYS A 101 10.04 -20.29 -24.72
N GLN A 102 10.76 -19.41 -24.04
CA GLN A 102 10.38 -18.86 -22.74
C GLN A 102 10.82 -17.38 -22.64
N PRO A 103 10.19 -16.47 -23.40
CA PRO A 103 10.59 -15.06 -23.43
C PRO A 103 10.38 -14.34 -22.10
N PHE A 104 9.55 -14.92 -21.23
CA PHE A 104 9.28 -14.39 -19.89
C PHE A 104 9.19 -15.51 -18.87
N MET A 105 9.78 -15.29 -17.71
CA MET A 105 9.50 -16.02 -16.48
C MET A 105 8.60 -15.15 -15.59
N ARG A 106 7.56 -15.74 -15.02
CA ARG A 106 6.58 -15.03 -14.20
C ARG A 106 6.51 -15.62 -12.80
N PHE A 107 6.73 -14.78 -11.79
CA PHE A 107 6.68 -15.17 -10.39
C PHE A 107 5.56 -14.40 -9.71
N LEU A 108 4.62 -15.11 -9.07
CA LEU A 108 3.53 -14.55 -8.29
C LEU A 108 3.94 -14.55 -6.81
N LEU A 109 4.30 -13.39 -6.30
CA LEU A 109 4.71 -13.20 -4.92
C LEU A 109 3.49 -12.94 -4.05
N ASN A 110 3.09 -13.94 -3.27
CA ASN A 110 1.93 -13.90 -2.38
C ASN A 110 2.35 -13.68 -0.93
N GLY A 111 1.52 -12.98 -0.17
CA GLY A 111 1.74 -12.80 1.26
C GLY A 111 0.61 -12.04 1.94
N VAL A 112 0.74 -11.88 3.26
CA VAL A 112 -0.20 -11.10 4.08
C VAL A 112 0.58 -10.08 4.90
N ALA A 113 0.40 -8.79 4.60
CA ALA A 113 0.98 -7.71 5.38
C ALA A 113 -0.02 -7.25 6.47
N VAL A 114 0.34 -7.45 7.73
CA VAL A 114 -0.52 -7.12 8.88
C VAL A 114 -0.26 -5.68 9.32
N PRO A 115 -1.20 -4.73 9.12
CA PRO A 115 -1.05 -3.36 9.58
C PRO A 115 -1.19 -3.28 11.11
N LEU A 116 -0.59 -2.26 11.73
CA LEU A 116 -0.77 -1.99 13.15
C LEU A 116 -2.22 -1.61 13.49
N LEU A 117 -2.82 -0.81 12.61
CA LEU A 117 -4.17 -0.29 12.76
C LEU A 117 -4.99 -0.59 11.50
N LYS A 118 -6.21 -1.06 11.69
CA LYS A 118 -7.26 -1.05 10.66
C LYS A 118 -7.91 0.32 10.67
N ILE A 119 -8.07 0.93 9.51
CA ILE A 119 -8.58 2.30 9.39
C ILE A 119 -9.83 2.29 8.52
N SER A 120 -10.90 2.91 9.01
CA SER A 120 -12.15 3.08 8.29
C SER A 120 -12.69 4.51 8.49
N PRO A 121 -13.17 5.17 7.43
CA PRO A 121 -13.06 4.84 6.01
C PRO A 121 -11.62 4.95 5.48
N ASP A 122 -11.44 4.83 4.15
CA ASP A 122 -10.13 4.95 3.51
C ASP A 122 -9.46 6.30 3.84
N ARG A 123 -8.15 6.27 3.99
CA ARG A 123 -7.31 7.44 4.31
C ARG A 123 -7.28 8.49 3.20
N GLN A 124 -7.58 8.09 1.97
CA GLN A 124 -7.73 8.98 0.81
C GLN A 124 -9.22 9.09 0.50
N LEU A 125 -9.84 10.20 0.92
CA LEU A 125 -11.27 10.37 0.81
C LEU A 125 -11.63 11.58 -0.07
N TYR A 126 -12.43 11.32 -1.11
CA TYR A 126 -13.12 12.40 -1.81
C TYR A 126 -14.45 12.67 -1.11
N ILE A 127 -14.58 13.86 -0.51
CA ILE A 127 -15.71 14.24 0.35
C ILE A 127 -16.86 14.93 -0.42
N GLY A 128 -16.80 14.91 -1.75
CA GLY A 128 -17.86 15.45 -2.60
C GLY A 128 -17.87 16.96 -2.70
N THR A 129 -19.07 17.53 -2.91
CA THR A 129 -19.29 18.98 -2.98
C THR A 129 -19.88 19.49 -1.68
N LEU A 130 -19.20 20.42 -1.05
CA LEU A 130 -19.58 21.05 0.22
C LEU A 130 -20.19 22.42 -0.05
N GLN A 131 -21.15 22.83 0.78
CA GLN A 131 -21.71 24.17 0.78
C GLN A 131 -20.85 25.07 1.69
N ALA A 132 -20.56 26.27 1.23
CA ALA A 132 -19.86 27.26 2.07
C ALA A 132 -20.65 27.58 3.35
N SER A 133 -19.93 27.85 4.43
CA SER A 133 -20.47 28.20 5.77
C SER A 133 -21.27 27.08 6.46
N LYS A 134 -21.34 25.88 5.91
CA LYS A 134 -21.95 24.71 6.54
C LYS A 134 -20.89 23.82 7.17
N ASN A 135 -21.13 23.34 8.38
CA ASN A 135 -20.20 22.45 9.07
C ASN A 135 -20.41 21.00 8.63
N TYR A 136 -19.29 20.33 8.33
CA TYR A 136 -19.22 18.91 7.98
C TYR A 136 -18.25 18.21 8.91
N THR A 137 -18.61 17.01 9.36
CA THR A 137 -17.77 16.21 10.25
C THR A 137 -17.53 14.84 9.65
N TYR A 138 -16.25 14.48 9.54
CA TYR A 138 -15.78 13.17 9.07
C TYR A 138 -15.09 12.46 10.22
N LYS A 139 -15.42 11.20 10.40
CA LYS A 139 -14.87 10.38 11.48
C LYS A 139 -14.11 9.21 10.88
N TYR A 140 -12.92 8.95 11.41
CA TYR A 140 -12.13 7.78 11.12
C TYR A 140 -11.96 6.96 12.39
N GLU A 141 -12.21 5.69 12.27
CA GLU A 141 -11.92 4.71 13.32
C GLU A 141 -10.58 4.06 13.02
N LEU A 142 -9.67 4.10 13.98
CA LEU A 142 -8.36 3.47 13.94
C LEU A 142 -8.36 2.37 14.99
N VAL A 143 -8.54 1.13 14.54
CA VAL A 143 -8.69 -0.04 15.41
C VAL A 143 -7.40 -0.84 15.43
N PRO A 144 -6.75 -1.04 16.59
CA PRO A 144 -5.58 -1.91 16.71
C PRO A 144 -5.84 -3.30 16.15
N THR A 145 -4.93 -3.81 15.31
CA THR A 145 -5.02 -5.18 14.81
C THR A 145 -4.78 -6.17 15.93
N ASN A 146 -3.88 -5.82 16.87
CA ASN A 146 -3.68 -6.54 18.11
C ASN A 146 -4.17 -5.69 19.29
N PRO A 147 -5.28 -6.06 19.98
CA PRO A 147 -5.83 -5.27 21.09
C PRO A 147 -4.92 -5.19 22.33
N ARG A 148 -3.93 -6.09 22.43
CA ARG A 148 -2.97 -6.12 23.57
C ARG A 148 -1.78 -5.20 23.33
N GLU A 149 -1.65 -4.61 22.15
CA GLU A 149 -0.52 -3.74 21.81
C GLU A 149 -0.71 -2.36 22.40
N ASN A 150 0.33 -1.87 23.08
CA ASN A 150 0.30 -0.52 23.63
C ASN A 150 0.64 0.48 22.53
N ILE A 151 -0.39 1.19 22.06
CA ILE A 151 -0.26 2.13 20.94
C ILE A 151 -0.39 3.55 21.45
N PHE A 152 0.60 4.39 21.09
CA PHE A 152 0.57 5.84 21.28
C PHE A 152 0.59 6.55 19.94
N LEU A 153 -0.42 7.37 19.71
CA LEU A 153 -0.59 8.14 18.50
C LEU A 153 -0.49 9.65 18.79
N GLU A 154 0.11 10.38 17.86
CA GLU A 154 0.21 11.83 17.88
C GLU A 154 -0.29 12.40 16.55
N LEU A 155 -1.15 13.39 16.61
CA LEU A 155 -1.61 14.11 15.42
C LEU A 155 -0.54 15.09 14.94
N ILE A 156 -0.19 15.00 13.66
CA ILE A 156 0.74 15.91 13.00
C ILE A 156 0.01 16.58 11.84
N HIS A 157 0.01 17.90 11.85
CA HIS A 157 -0.50 18.68 10.74
C HIS A 157 0.35 19.94 10.56
N SER A 158 0.47 20.38 9.32
CA SER A 158 0.89 21.73 8.97
C SER A 158 -0.24 22.71 9.31
N LYS A 159 -0.09 23.97 8.93
CA LYS A 159 -1.18 24.95 9.05
C LYS A 159 -2.44 24.42 8.35
N LEU A 160 -3.49 24.21 9.12
CA LEU A 160 -4.78 23.78 8.58
C LEU A 160 -5.46 24.95 7.84
N PRO A 161 -6.24 24.67 6.80
CA PRO A 161 -7.10 25.68 6.17
C PRO A 161 -8.09 26.26 7.19
N ASP A 162 -8.44 27.53 7.02
CA ASP A 162 -9.40 28.20 7.89
C ASP A 162 -10.75 27.42 7.90
N GLY A 163 -11.37 27.36 9.06
CA GLY A 163 -12.60 26.59 9.28
C GLY A 163 -12.38 25.07 9.39
N THR A 164 -11.12 24.62 9.52
CA THR A 164 -10.81 23.19 9.70
C THR A 164 -10.28 22.91 11.10
N ASN A 165 -10.77 21.84 11.70
CA ASN A 165 -10.28 21.33 12.98
C ASN A 165 -10.13 19.80 12.93
N ILE A 166 -9.08 19.29 13.54
CA ILE A 166 -8.80 17.86 13.61
C ILE A 166 -8.56 17.48 15.07
N LYS A 167 -9.23 16.42 15.53
CA LYS A 167 -9.09 15.89 16.89
C LYS A 167 -8.82 14.40 16.83
N LEU A 168 -7.85 13.93 17.59
CA LEU A 168 -7.57 12.53 17.83
C LEU A 168 -7.87 12.23 19.30
N ALA A 169 -8.73 11.24 19.54
CA ALA A 169 -9.11 10.80 20.87
C ALA A 169 -8.93 9.29 21.00
N LYS A 170 -8.35 8.85 22.12
CA LYS A 170 -8.29 7.43 22.48
C LYS A 170 -9.60 7.05 23.14
N GLN A 171 -10.21 5.96 22.68
CA GLN A 171 -11.32 5.25 23.30
C GLN A 171 -10.81 3.91 23.82
N GLU A 172 -11.63 3.13 24.53
CA GLU A 172 -11.20 1.90 25.19
C GLU A 172 -10.33 0.98 24.30
N ASN A 173 -10.83 0.62 23.11
CA ASN A 173 -10.18 -0.33 22.22
C ASN A 173 -9.85 0.25 20.83
N GLN A 174 -9.97 1.57 20.65
CA GLN A 174 -9.74 2.20 19.36
C GLN A 174 -9.36 3.69 19.52
N PHE A 175 -8.98 4.31 18.43
CA PHE A 175 -8.81 5.75 18.36
C PHE A 175 -9.84 6.32 17.39
N LEU A 176 -10.42 7.45 17.76
CA LEU A 176 -11.35 8.21 16.95
C LEU A 176 -10.65 9.47 16.45
N LEU A 177 -10.51 9.59 15.14
CA LEU A 177 -10.00 10.78 14.48
C LEU A 177 -11.18 11.53 13.87
N THR A 178 -11.42 12.74 14.33
CA THR A 178 -12.54 13.58 13.87
C THR A 178 -12.00 14.77 13.11
N VAL A 179 -12.48 14.97 11.89
CA VAL A 179 -12.15 16.11 11.02
C VAL A 179 -13.40 16.93 10.82
N SER A 180 -13.41 18.17 11.32
CA SER A 180 -14.50 19.12 11.15
C SER A 180 -14.10 20.19 10.15
N ILE A 181 -14.94 20.47 9.17
CA ILE A 181 -14.69 21.40 8.08
C ILE A 181 -15.88 22.34 7.93
N THR A 182 -15.60 23.64 7.99
CA THR A 182 -16.58 24.70 7.66
C THR A 182 -15.99 25.53 6.53
N PRO A 183 -16.27 25.20 5.25
CA PRO A 183 -15.68 25.88 4.11
C PRO A 183 -16.00 27.37 4.10
N GLN A 184 -15.02 28.21 3.77
CA GLN A 184 -15.21 29.65 3.61
C GLN A 184 -15.82 29.97 2.25
N LYS A 185 -16.51 31.12 2.13
CA LYS A 185 -17.23 31.51 0.91
C LYS A 185 -16.31 31.68 -0.32
N GLU A 186 -15.09 32.10 -0.09
CA GLU A 186 -14.10 32.39 -1.14
C GLU A 186 -13.39 31.13 -1.63
N GLN A 187 -13.51 30.00 -0.93
CA GLN A 187 -12.88 28.75 -1.28
C GLN A 187 -13.64 28.06 -2.42
N LYS A 188 -12.91 27.55 -3.41
CA LYS A 188 -13.47 26.75 -4.54
C LYS A 188 -13.30 25.24 -4.32
N SER A 189 -12.31 24.86 -3.54
CA SER A 189 -12.00 23.47 -3.20
C SER A 189 -11.34 23.41 -1.85
N ILE A 190 -11.33 22.21 -1.28
CA ILE A 190 -10.54 21.89 -0.10
C ILE A 190 -9.63 20.71 -0.40
N SER A 191 -8.37 20.83 -0.01
CA SER A 191 -7.40 19.74 0.00
C SER A 191 -6.73 19.75 1.37
N LEU A 192 -7.03 18.75 2.17
CA LEU A 192 -6.54 18.62 3.53
C LEU A 192 -5.60 17.44 3.61
N ASN A 193 -4.33 17.71 3.97
CA ASN A 193 -3.31 16.71 4.20
C ASN A 193 -2.82 16.78 5.63
N PHE A 194 -2.85 15.67 6.33
CA PHE A 194 -2.33 15.55 7.70
C PHE A 194 -1.85 14.12 7.96
N ALA A 195 -1.21 13.90 9.09
CA ALA A 195 -0.73 12.58 9.46
C ALA A 195 -1.00 12.27 10.93
N VAL A 196 -1.08 10.99 11.23
CA VAL A 196 -1.04 10.45 12.57
C VAL A 196 0.28 9.71 12.73
N LYS A 197 1.14 10.20 13.61
CA LYS A 197 2.42 9.59 13.96
C LYS A 197 2.19 8.47 14.95
N ILE A 198 2.84 7.34 14.70
CA ILE A 198 2.91 6.24 15.65
C ILE A 198 4.14 6.45 16.51
N LYS A 199 3.94 6.80 17.79
CA LYS A 199 5.03 6.99 18.77
C LYS A 199 5.49 5.67 19.35
N GLU A 200 4.53 4.80 19.60
CA GLU A 200 4.74 3.42 20.06
C GLU A 200 3.72 2.50 19.38
N PRO A 201 4.13 1.30 18.94
CA PRO A 201 5.50 0.81 18.88
C PRO A 201 6.36 1.56 17.87
N LYS A 202 7.68 1.55 18.06
CA LYS A 202 8.63 2.21 17.13
C LYS A 202 8.67 1.51 15.77
N ASP A 203 9.30 2.17 14.79
CA ASP A 203 9.56 1.64 13.44
C ASP A 203 8.32 1.49 12.53
N TRP A 204 7.20 2.12 12.91
CA TRP A 204 6.04 2.26 12.03
C TRP A 204 6.03 3.61 11.32
N ALA A 205 5.69 3.59 10.03
CA ALA A 205 5.54 4.80 9.26
C ALA A 205 4.33 5.62 9.70
N ASP A 206 4.41 6.94 9.59
CA ASP A 206 3.29 7.84 9.84
C ASP A 206 2.11 7.51 8.90
N ILE A 207 0.90 7.56 9.45
CA ILE A 207 -0.33 7.32 8.71
C ILE A 207 -0.78 8.63 8.09
N LYS A 208 -0.67 8.73 6.77
CA LYS A 208 -1.06 9.92 6.02
C LYS A 208 -2.53 9.86 5.62
N PHE A 209 -3.21 10.99 5.78
CA PHE A 209 -4.60 11.19 5.39
C PHE A 209 -4.71 12.32 4.38
N THR A 210 -5.60 12.15 3.40
CA THR A 210 -5.91 13.15 2.40
C THR A 210 -7.42 13.23 2.21
N LEU A 211 -8.01 14.41 2.43
CA LEU A 211 -9.39 14.69 2.13
C LEU A 211 -9.47 15.76 1.06
N ASN A 212 -10.15 15.47 -0.03
CA ASN A 212 -10.35 16.39 -1.13
C ASN A 212 -11.83 16.61 -1.40
N GLY A 213 -12.23 17.84 -1.66
CA GLY A 213 -13.61 18.19 -2.01
C GLY A 213 -13.72 19.46 -2.83
N ARG A 214 -14.87 19.64 -3.44
CA ARG A 214 -15.24 20.90 -4.11
C ARG A 214 -16.10 21.72 -3.17
N ILE A 215 -16.08 23.05 -3.34
CA ILE A 215 -16.93 23.96 -2.57
C ILE A 215 -17.84 24.69 -3.53
N GLN A 216 -19.13 24.62 -3.26
CA GLN A 216 -20.14 25.38 -3.98
C GLN A 216 -20.39 26.68 -3.21
N SER A 217 -20.11 27.82 -3.84
CA SER A 217 -20.54 29.10 -3.33
C SER A 217 -22.07 29.13 -3.28
N SER A 218 -22.65 29.58 -2.20
CA SER A 218 -24.07 29.89 -2.15
C SER A 218 -24.35 30.96 -3.20
N GLN A 219 -24.84 30.57 -4.38
CA GLN A 219 -25.46 31.54 -5.27
C GLN A 219 -26.64 32.11 -4.51
N SER A 220 -26.61 33.41 -4.27
CA SER A 220 -27.82 34.15 -3.93
C SER A 220 -28.84 33.84 -5.02
N THR A 221 -29.92 33.19 -4.71
CA THR A 221 -31.10 33.15 -5.54
C THR A 221 -31.50 34.61 -5.74
N GLN A 222 -31.11 35.21 -6.86
CA GLN A 222 -31.73 36.46 -7.29
C GLN A 222 -33.20 36.12 -7.52
N PRO A 223 -34.13 36.83 -6.90
CA PRO A 223 -35.53 36.68 -7.24
C PRO A 223 -35.69 37.07 -8.71
N ASN A 224 -36.29 36.16 -9.47
CA ASN A 224 -36.65 36.37 -10.86
C ASN A 224 -37.51 37.66 -10.91
N PRO A 225 -37.12 38.71 -11.64
CA PRO A 225 -38.00 39.87 -11.78
C PRO A 225 -39.25 39.40 -12.50
N GLU A 226 -40.37 39.49 -11.79
CA GLU A 226 -41.72 39.25 -12.29
C GLU A 226 -41.86 39.96 -13.62
N LYS A 227 -42.29 39.22 -14.64
CA LYS A 227 -42.80 39.76 -15.88
C LYS A 227 -44.01 40.67 -15.58
N ILE A 228 -43.76 41.95 -15.60
CA ILE A 228 -44.81 42.91 -15.77
C ILE A 228 -45.22 42.86 -17.24
N THR A 229 -46.34 42.24 -17.50
CA THR A 229 -47.05 42.35 -18.81
C THR A 229 -48.07 43.46 -18.69
N PRO A 230 -48.16 44.34 -19.70
CA PRO A 230 -49.15 45.44 -19.71
C PRO A 230 -50.59 45.00 -19.89
#